data_c3b3a4a6a080267c5b94e42e5becb0e1
#
_entry.id   c3b3a4a6a080267c5b94e42e5becb0e1
#
_cell.length_a   1.000
_cell.length_b   1.000
_cell.length_c   1.000
_cell.angle_alpha   90.00
_cell.angle_beta   90.00
_cell.angle_gamma   90.00
#
_symmetry.space_group_name_H-M   'P 1'
#
loop_
_entity.id
_entity.type
_entity.pdbx_description
1 polymer ?
#
loop_
_entity_poly.entity_id
_entity_poly.type
_entity_poly.pdbx_seq_one_letter_code
_entity_poly.pdbx_strand_id
1 'polypeptide(L)'
;MADSIFKDKTLLITGGTGSFGHTVLKHFLSTDIGEIRIFSRDEKKQDDMRHELQANHPQYAGKVKFYIGDVRNPQSIRDAMPGVNYIFHAAALKPVSYTHLRAHET
;
A
#
# COMPACT_ATOMS: atom_id res chain seq x y z
N MET A 1 15.37 -5.71 17.03
CA MET A 1 15.56 -5.53 15.62
C MET A 1 14.71 -4.42 15.10
N ALA A 2 15.25 -3.73 14.13
CA ALA A 2 14.51 -2.62 13.55
C ALA A 2 13.18 -3.05 12.97
N ASP A 3 13.12 -4.27 12.49
CA ASP A 3 11.92 -4.76 11.84
C ASP A 3 10.76 -4.98 12.76
N SER A 4 11.02 -5.09 14.05
CA SER A 4 9.95 -5.46 14.97
C SER A 4 8.85 -4.42 15.05
N ILE A 5 9.11 -3.19 14.64
CA ILE A 5 8.06 -2.17 14.66
C ILE A 5 6.96 -2.46 13.64
N PHE A 6 7.25 -3.29 12.65
CA PHE A 6 6.24 -3.64 11.64
C PHE A 6 5.61 -5.00 11.88
N LYS A 7 6.08 -5.73 12.88
CA LYS A 7 5.58 -7.07 13.09
C LYS A 7 4.09 -7.06 13.35
N ASP A 8 3.38 -7.88 12.58
CA ASP A 8 1.92 -8.02 12.69
C ASP A 8 1.16 -6.72 12.42
N LYS A 9 1.81 -5.75 11.79
CA LYS A 9 1.15 -4.49 11.44
C LYS A 9 0.60 -4.53 10.03
N THR A 10 -0.30 -3.62 9.74
CA THR A 10 -0.92 -3.49 8.43
C THR A 10 -0.54 -2.16 7.81
N LEU A 11 -0.01 -2.23 6.60
CA LEU A 11 0.37 -1.05 5.83
C LEU A 11 -0.57 -0.89 4.66
N LEU A 12 -1.12 0.31 4.50
CA LEU A 12 -1.95 0.64 3.33
C LEU A 12 -1.12 1.51 2.39
N ILE A 13 -1.04 1.12 1.13
CA ILE A 13 -0.33 1.91 0.11
C ILE A 13 -1.37 2.42 -0.86
N THR A 14 -1.59 3.73 -0.89
CA THR A 14 -2.51 4.33 -1.85
C THR A 14 -1.75 4.64 -3.12
N GLY A 15 -2.38 4.43 -4.27
CA GLY A 15 -1.69 4.55 -5.54
C GLY A 15 -0.62 3.48 -5.70
N GLY A 16 -0.84 2.33 -5.09
CA GLY A 16 0.19 1.31 -4.96
C GLY A 16 0.57 0.58 -6.22
N THR A 17 -0.17 0.78 -7.30
CA THR A 17 0.14 0.09 -8.54
C THR A 17 1.11 0.87 -9.44
N GLY A 18 1.50 2.09 -9.05
CA GLY A 18 2.49 2.84 -9.78
C GLY A 18 3.89 2.34 -9.46
N SER A 19 4.90 2.89 -10.13
CA SER A 19 6.26 2.42 -9.93
C SER A 19 6.74 2.65 -8.51
N PHE A 20 6.36 3.77 -7.91
CA PHE A 20 6.77 4.02 -6.54
C PHE A 20 6.09 3.06 -5.57
N GLY A 21 4.82 2.77 -5.83
CA GLY A 21 4.10 1.79 -5.00
C GLY A 21 4.73 0.41 -5.08
N HIS A 22 5.18 0.02 -6.27
CA HIS A 22 5.89 -1.24 -6.44
C HIS A 22 7.16 -1.27 -5.59
N THR A 23 7.91 -0.18 -5.60
CA THR A 23 9.15 -0.11 -4.83
C THR A 23 8.87 -0.25 -3.33
N VAL A 24 7.86 0.46 -2.85
CA VAL A 24 7.50 0.38 -1.44
C VAL A 24 7.04 -1.03 -1.09
N LEU A 25 6.22 -1.62 -1.93
CA LEU A 25 5.75 -2.97 -1.69
C LEU A 25 6.91 -3.95 -1.57
N LYS A 26 7.83 -3.90 -2.52
CA LYS A 26 8.97 -4.81 -2.50
C LYS A 26 9.83 -4.62 -1.26
N HIS A 27 9.96 -3.38 -0.84
CA HIS A 27 10.74 -3.11 0.36
C HIS A 27 10.15 -3.79 1.59
N PHE A 28 8.83 -3.79 1.71
CA PHE A 28 8.19 -4.34 2.91
C PHE A 28 7.88 -5.83 2.83
N LEU A 29 7.93 -6.42 1.64
CA LEU A 29 7.58 -7.83 1.51
C LEU A 29 8.46 -8.74 2.34
N SER A 30 9.73 -8.42 2.44
CA SER A 30 10.67 -9.27 3.16
C SER A 30 10.77 -8.93 4.65
N THR A 31 10.03 -7.94 5.11
CA THR A 31 10.01 -7.62 6.53
C THR A 31 8.98 -8.52 7.22
N ASP A 32 8.87 -8.39 8.53
CA ASP A 32 7.88 -9.16 9.28
C ASP A 32 6.53 -8.45 9.37
N ILE A 33 6.26 -7.53 8.45
CA ILE A 33 4.97 -6.86 8.42
C ILE A 33 3.86 -7.90 8.20
N GLY A 34 2.73 -7.69 8.84
CA GLY A 34 1.67 -8.70 8.80
C GLY A 34 0.85 -8.67 7.53
N GLU A 35 0.53 -7.47 7.04
CA GLU A 35 -0.33 -7.35 5.89
C GLU A 35 -0.02 -6.07 5.15
N ILE A 36 -0.09 -6.12 3.82
CA ILE A 36 0.07 -4.94 2.98
C ILE A 36 -1.17 -4.82 2.13
N ARG A 37 -1.82 -3.66 2.15
CA ARG A 37 -3.01 -3.41 1.36
C ARG A 37 -2.68 -2.42 0.25
N ILE A 38 -2.95 -2.84 -0.98
CA ILE A 38 -2.73 -1.99 -2.16
C ILE A 38 -4.07 -1.37 -2.53
N PHE A 39 -4.12 -0.06 -2.54
CA PHE A 39 -5.34 0.68 -2.84
C PHE A 39 -5.11 1.53 -4.07
N SER A 40 -5.89 1.32 -5.12
CA SER A 40 -5.76 2.10 -6.34
C SER A 40 -7.05 2.02 -7.14
N ARG A 41 -7.15 2.85 -8.17
CA ARG A 41 -8.32 2.84 -9.04
C ARG A 41 -8.17 1.90 -10.22
N ASP A 42 -6.97 1.41 -10.46
CA ASP A 42 -6.69 0.67 -11.70
C ASP A 42 -6.71 -0.83 -11.44
N GLU A 43 -7.84 -1.43 -11.76
CA GLU A 43 -8.04 -2.86 -11.53
C GLU A 43 -7.07 -3.71 -12.34
N LYS A 44 -6.80 -3.28 -13.57
CA LYS A 44 -5.91 -4.06 -14.43
C LYS A 44 -4.48 -4.08 -13.87
N LYS A 45 -4.01 -2.94 -13.40
CA LYS A 45 -2.69 -2.89 -12.82
C LYS A 45 -2.60 -3.69 -11.53
N GLN A 46 -3.67 -3.72 -10.76
CA GLN A 46 -3.70 -4.56 -9.57
C GLN A 46 -3.61 -6.03 -9.93
N ASP A 47 -4.32 -6.41 -10.98
CA ASP A 47 -4.29 -7.78 -11.42
C ASP A 47 -2.89 -8.18 -11.90
N ASP A 48 -2.25 -7.30 -12.65
CA ASP A 48 -0.88 -7.53 -13.09
C ASP A 48 0.07 -7.68 -11.90
N MET A 49 -0.10 -6.82 -10.91
CA MET A 49 0.73 -6.88 -9.72
C MET A 49 0.51 -8.17 -8.94
N ARG A 50 -0.74 -8.61 -8.86
CA ARG A 50 -1.05 -9.87 -8.18
C ARG A 50 -0.37 -11.04 -8.87
N HIS A 51 -0.42 -11.06 -10.20
CA HIS A 51 0.22 -12.13 -10.95
C HIS A 51 1.72 -12.10 -10.77
N GLU A 52 2.30 -10.92 -10.78
CA GLU A 52 3.74 -10.78 -10.58
C GLU A 52 4.16 -11.30 -9.20
N LEU A 53 3.37 -10.98 -8.18
CA LEU A 53 3.68 -11.45 -6.84
C LEU A 53 3.61 -12.97 -6.75
N GLN A 54 2.61 -13.56 -7.38
CA GLN A 54 2.48 -15.00 -7.34
C GLN A 54 3.60 -15.71 -8.08
N ALA A 55 4.09 -15.07 -9.14
CA ALA A 55 5.16 -15.67 -9.94
C ALA A 55 6.53 -15.51 -9.29
N ASN A 56 6.79 -14.33 -8.73
CA ASN A 56 8.13 -14.00 -8.25
C ASN A 56 8.29 -14.06 -6.74
N HIS A 57 7.20 -13.90 -6.00
CA HIS A 57 7.26 -13.87 -4.54
C HIS A 57 6.11 -14.67 -3.94
N PRO A 58 5.97 -15.95 -4.30
CA PRO A 58 4.81 -16.72 -3.85
C PRO A 58 4.72 -16.84 -2.33
N GLN A 59 5.85 -16.83 -1.65
CA GLN A 59 5.86 -16.96 -0.21
C GLN A 59 5.30 -15.73 0.49
N TYR A 60 5.27 -14.60 -0.21
CA TYR A 60 4.74 -13.37 0.38
C TYR A 60 3.41 -12.94 -0.18
N ALA A 61 2.94 -13.60 -1.23
CA ALA A 61 1.72 -13.16 -1.92
C ALA A 61 0.51 -13.16 -0.99
N GLY A 62 0.48 -14.05 -0.04
CA GLY A 62 -0.65 -14.16 0.86
C GLY A 62 -0.83 -12.99 1.80
N LYS A 63 0.19 -12.19 2.01
CA LYS A 63 0.06 -11.07 2.93
C LYS A 63 -0.35 -9.77 2.21
N VAL A 64 -0.48 -9.80 0.88
CA VAL A 64 -0.86 -8.62 0.11
C VAL A 64 -2.32 -8.71 -0.27
N LYS A 65 -3.09 -7.68 0.08
CA LYS A 65 -4.50 -7.59 -0.25
C LYS A 65 -4.71 -6.41 -1.20
N PHE A 66 -5.71 -6.53 -2.07
CA PHE A 66 -5.96 -5.52 -3.08
C PHE A 66 -7.34 -4.92 -2.91
N TYR A 67 -7.41 -3.60 -2.95
CA TYR A 67 -8.66 -2.87 -2.81
C TYR A 67 -8.79 -1.87 -3.95
N ILE A 68 -9.94 -1.87 -4.61
CA ILE A 68 -10.19 -0.94 -5.70
C ILE A 68 -10.95 0.26 -5.16
N GLY A 69 -10.45 1.45 -5.43
CA GLY A 69 -11.14 2.64 -5.00
C GLY A 69 -10.36 3.89 -5.28
N ASP A 70 -10.96 5.02 -4.94
CA ASP A 70 -10.38 6.34 -5.17
C ASP A 70 -10.19 7.03 -3.83
N VAL A 71 -8.97 7.49 -3.56
CA VAL A 71 -8.67 8.15 -2.29
C VAL A 71 -9.51 9.40 -2.07
N ARG A 72 -10.05 9.99 -3.14
CA ARG A 72 -10.91 11.16 -3.02
C ARG A 72 -12.31 10.80 -2.57
N ASN A 73 -12.64 9.53 -2.58
CA ASN A 73 -13.95 9.05 -2.16
C ASN A 73 -13.84 8.44 -0.78
N PRO A 74 -14.35 9.11 0.27
CA PRO A 74 -14.21 8.58 1.63
C PRO A 74 -14.83 7.21 1.83
N GLN A 75 -15.88 6.92 1.06
CA GLN A 75 -16.54 5.63 1.16
C GLN A 75 -15.59 4.52 0.73
N SER A 76 -14.86 4.73 -0.38
CA SER A 76 -13.92 3.74 -0.88
C SER A 76 -12.82 3.45 0.10
N ILE A 77 -12.21 4.49 0.63
CA ILE A 77 -11.06 4.30 1.48
C ILE A 77 -11.46 3.70 2.82
N ARG A 78 -12.69 3.95 3.23
CA ARG A 78 -13.18 3.42 4.50
C ARG A 78 -13.16 1.90 4.53
N ASP A 79 -13.37 1.27 3.38
CA ASP A 79 -13.37 -0.19 3.30
C ASP A 79 -11.98 -0.76 3.48
N ALA A 80 -10.95 0.01 3.13
CA ALA A 80 -9.58 -0.45 3.21
C ALA A 80 -8.88 -0.06 4.50
N MET A 81 -9.54 0.71 5.35
CA MET A 81 -8.89 1.26 6.54
C MET A 81 -8.93 0.40 7.80
N PRO A 82 -9.94 -0.45 8.03
CA PRO A 82 -10.00 -1.15 9.32
C PRO A 82 -8.73 -1.93 9.61
N GLY A 83 -8.16 -1.68 10.77
CA GLY A 83 -6.95 -2.39 11.18
C GLY A 83 -5.65 -1.83 10.64
N VAL A 84 -5.71 -0.78 9.83
CA VAL A 84 -4.50 -0.21 9.24
C VAL A 84 -3.70 0.52 10.32
N ASN A 85 -2.40 0.27 10.34
CA ASN A 85 -1.49 0.92 11.29
C ASN A 85 -0.67 2.02 10.64
N TYR A 86 -0.32 1.85 9.36
CA TYR A 86 0.50 2.83 8.63
C TYR A 86 -0.08 3.06 7.25
N ILE A 87 0.03 4.28 6.74
CA ILE A 87 -0.43 4.62 5.41
C ILE A 87 0.71 5.25 4.63
N PHE A 88 0.90 4.78 3.41
CA PHE A 88 1.89 5.34 2.51
C PHE A 88 1.17 5.84 1.26
N HIS A 89 1.22 7.15 1.02
CA HIS A 89 0.50 7.75 -0.11
C HIS A 89 1.42 7.85 -1.32
N ALA A 90 1.55 6.76 -2.05
CA ALA A 90 2.42 6.75 -3.23
C ALA A 90 1.90 7.66 -4.31
N ALA A 91 0.58 7.80 -4.40
CA ALA A 91 -0.02 8.64 -5.44
C ALA A 91 0.19 10.13 -5.19
N ALA A 92 0.57 10.49 -3.98
CA ALA A 92 0.67 11.90 -3.61
C ALA A 92 2.10 12.41 -3.58
N LEU A 93 2.97 11.81 -4.35
CA LEU A 93 4.37 12.14 -4.28
C LEU A 93 4.82 13.29 -5.14
N LYS A 94 3.99 14.24 -5.36
CA LYS A 94 4.43 15.49 -5.97
C LYS A 94 4.93 16.38 -4.86
N PRO A 95 6.06 17.02 -5.04
CA PRO A 95 6.65 17.80 -3.95
C PRO A 95 5.68 18.78 -3.32
N VAL A 96 4.90 19.45 -4.11
CA VAL A 96 3.97 20.43 -3.59
C VAL A 96 2.87 19.81 -2.78
N SER A 97 2.20 18.82 -3.33
CA SER A 97 1.11 18.20 -2.61
C SER A 97 1.59 17.51 -1.36
N TYR A 98 2.74 16.93 -1.43
CA TYR A 98 3.29 16.27 -0.29
C TYR A 98 3.48 17.23 0.87
N THR A 99 3.97 18.40 0.57
CA THR A 99 4.19 19.40 1.60
C THR A 99 2.90 19.76 2.30
N HIS A 100 1.85 19.92 1.54
CA HIS A 100 0.57 20.23 2.13
C HIS A 100 0.05 19.13 3.00
N LEU A 101 0.16 17.92 2.54
CA LEU A 101 -0.31 16.81 3.32
C LEU A 101 0.37 16.74 4.65
N ARG A 102 1.66 16.98 4.63
CA ARG A 102 2.40 16.92 5.86
C ARG A 102 1.95 17.97 6.83
N ALA A 103 1.56 19.07 6.32
CA ALA A 103 1.17 20.16 7.18
C ALA A 103 0.00 19.81 8.06
N HIS A 104 -0.81 18.92 7.64
CA HIS A 104 -1.89 18.59 8.48
C HIS A 104 -2.10 17.14 8.64
N GLU A 105 -1.25 16.57 8.34
CA GLU A 105 -1.37 15.35 8.68
C GLU A 105 -1.44 15.02 9.70
N THR A 106 -1.31 15.56 9.65
CA THR A 106 -1.27 15.31 10.44
C THR A 106 -1.55 14.98 10.75
#